data_52298bad7ad2948eb0cd7c3adbf2b457
#
_entry.id   52298bad7ad2948eb0cd7c3adbf2b457
#
_cell.length_a   1.000
_cell.length_b   1.000
_cell.length_c   1.000
_cell.angle_alpha   90.00
_cell.angle_beta   90.00
_cell.angle_gamma   90.00
#
_symmetry.space_group_name_H-M   'P 1'
#
loop_
_entity.id
_entity.type
_entity.pdbx_description
1 polymer ?
#
loop_
_entity_poly.entity_id
_entity_poly.type
_entity_poly.pdbx_seq_one_letter_code
_entity_poly.pdbx_strand_id
1 'polypeptide(L)'
;NNAIFMQDPTPGRTWGSLVAREVANRVYRVWGTQERRCATAAADPASEGFTLIGDVQNVASFTTQVGADPAAAPTQLIGLCEPRVGSTKFKIRYYRGEVRAVNNSRGENRTINAASMENYLRGVVPRESPAEWGAAAGGAGMNALRAQAVAARSYAATENRYAGLARTCDTQDCQVYGGALLRESINAAPTALENAFTDQAIAETAGVVVLTPKGLPSRTEFTSSNGGRTAGGTFPAQADPGDLASDPVNSLLVWTRVFSAAAIQAKYPAVGTLTSVVTNHDGLGGDWNGYASTVTINGTA
;
A
#
# COMPACT_ATOMS: atom_id res chain seq x y z
N ASN A 1 -9.58 -15.14 4.96
CA ASN A 1 -10.25 -16.31 4.34
C ASN A 1 -10.52 -16.02 2.88
N ASN A 2 -9.50 -16.13 2.04
CA ASN A 2 -9.57 -15.71 0.66
C ASN A 2 -9.29 -16.91 -0.23
N ALA A 3 -10.03 -17.05 -1.33
CA ALA A 3 -9.75 -18.06 -2.34
C ALA A 3 -8.56 -17.60 -3.17
N ILE A 4 -7.56 -18.42 -3.31
CA ILE A 4 -6.28 -18.11 -3.94
C ILE A 4 -5.95 -19.23 -4.92
N PHE A 5 -5.36 -18.90 -6.06
CA PHE A 5 -4.84 -19.89 -7.01
C PHE A 5 -3.53 -20.46 -6.45
N MET A 6 -3.39 -21.77 -6.46
CA MET A 6 -2.20 -22.46 -6.00
C MET A 6 -1.63 -23.38 -7.07
N GLN A 7 -0.32 -23.52 -7.09
CA GLN A 7 0.30 -24.70 -7.63
C GLN A 7 0.20 -25.79 -6.54
N ASP A 8 -0.54 -26.86 -6.83
CA ASP A 8 -0.55 -28.08 -6.04
C ASP A 8 0.89 -28.62 -5.97
N PRO A 9 1.40 -29.03 -4.78
CA PRO A 9 2.67 -29.74 -4.71
C PRO A 9 2.67 -31.05 -5.49
N THR A 10 1.52 -31.56 -5.90
CA THR A 10 1.41 -32.67 -6.85
C THR A 10 1.75 -32.17 -8.27
N PRO A 11 2.86 -32.63 -8.89
CA PRO A 11 3.27 -32.16 -10.20
C PRO A 11 2.14 -32.23 -11.23
N GLY A 12 1.85 -31.09 -11.88
CA GLY A 12 0.90 -31.00 -12.97
C GLY A 12 -0.56 -30.72 -12.59
N ARG A 13 -0.88 -30.53 -11.32
CA ARG A 13 -2.24 -30.18 -10.89
C ARG A 13 -2.37 -28.68 -10.65
N THR A 14 -3.29 -28.05 -11.40
CA THR A 14 -3.67 -26.64 -11.22
C THR A 14 -5.07 -26.53 -10.67
N TRP A 15 -5.32 -25.49 -9.87
CA TRP A 15 -6.60 -25.21 -9.25
C TRP A 15 -7.19 -23.90 -9.78
N GLY A 16 -8.49 -23.86 -9.96
CA GLY A 16 -9.21 -22.65 -10.32
C GLY A 16 -9.30 -21.67 -9.14
N SER A 17 -9.52 -22.20 -7.95
CA SER A 17 -9.54 -21.41 -6.69
C SER A 17 -9.11 -22.26 -5.51
N LEU A 18 -8.56 -21.58 -4.50
CA LEU A 18 -8.07 -22.19 -3.28
C LEU A 18 -8.52 -21.40 -2.05
N VAL A 19 -8.67 -22.10 -0.93
CA VAL A 19 -8.95 -21.55 0.38
C VAL A 19 -7.93 -22.09 1.35
N ALA A 20 -7.32 -21.22 2.16
CA ALA A 20 -6.54 -21.62 3.32
C ALA A 20 -7.18 -21.06 4.58
N ARG A 21 -7.34 -21.89 5.60
CA ARG A 21 -7.80 -21.48 6.93
C ARG A 21 -6.86 -22.01 7.99
N GLU A 22 -6.51 -21.18 8.94
CA GLU A 22 -5.80 -21.64 10.11
C GLU A 22 -6.74 -22.49 10.97
N VAL A 23 -6.36 -23.75 11.22
CA VAL A 23 -7.12 -24.74 12.01
C VAL A 23 -6.47 -25.03 13.36
N ALA A 24 -5.17 -24.76 13.48
CA ALA A 24 -4.40 -24.74 14.72
C ALA A 24 -3.28 -23.70 14.56
N ASN A 25 -2.61 -23.35 15.66
CA ASN A 25 -1.54 -22.35 15.62
C ASN A 25 -0.52 -22.65 14.51
N ARG A 26 -0.46 -21.80 13.48
CA ARG A 26 0.41 -21.91 12.31
C ARG A 26 0.22 -23.18 11.48
N VAL A 27 -0.97 -23.80 11.56
CA VAL A 27 -1.39 -24.93 10.72
C VAL A 27 -2.55 -24.47 9.84
N TYR A 28 -2.34 -24.48 8.54
CA TYR A 28 -3.32 -24.05 7.56
C TYR A 28 -3.89 -25.23 6.81
N ARG A 29 -5.18 -25.42 6.93
CA ARG A 29 -5.91 -26.38 6.09
C ARG A 29 -6.25 -25.75 4.77
N VAL A 30 -5.98 -26.47 3.68
CA VAL A 30 -6.13 -25.97 2.31
C VAL A 30 -7.15 -26.81 1.57
N TRP A 31 -8.06 -26.12 0.88
CA TRP A 31 -9.05 -26.71 -0.02
C TRP A 31 -8.93 -26.07 -1.40
N GLY A 32 -9.30 -26.83 -2.45
CA GLY A 32 -9.25 -26.37 -3.83
C GLY A 32 -10.50 -26.78 -4.64
N THR A 33 -10.78 -26.00 -5.67
CA THR A 33 -11.79 -26.32 -6.70
C THR A 33 -11.27 -25.94 -8.08
N GLN A 34 -11.76 -26.59 -9.13
CA GLN A 34 -11.43 -26.23 -10.51
C GLN A 34 -12.17 -24.97 -10.98
N GLU A 35 -13.22 -24.57 -10.29
CA GLU A 35 -13.98 -23.37 -10.61
C GLU A 35 -13.29 -22.10 -10.09
N ARG A 36 -13.50 -20.99 -10.81
CA ARG A 36 -13.11 -19.66 -10.36
C ARG A 36 -14.21 -19.10 -9.46
N ARG A 37 -13.99 -19.12 -8.15
CA ARG A 37 -14.96 -18.62 -7.15
C ARG A 37 -14.29 -18.15 -5.88
N CYS A 38 -14.97 -17.32 -5.12
CA CYS A 38 -14.57 -16.92 -3.77
C CYS A 38 -15.33 -17.73 -2.75
N ALA A 39 -14.64 -18.23 -1.74
CA ALA A 39 -15.27 -18.91 -0.62
C ALA A 39 -15.85 -17.89 0.37
N THR A 40 -16.99 -18.20 0.97
CA THR A 40 -17.59 -17.41 2.03
C THR A 40 -16.79 -17.57 3.32
N ALA A 41 -16.52 -16.46 4.02
CA ALA A 41 -15.68 -16.47 5.21
C ALA A 41 -16.19 -17.41 6.33
N ALA A 42 -17.50 -17.50 6.51
CA ALA A 42 -18.15 -18.25 7.58
C ALA A 42 -18.55 -19.70 7.21
N ALA A 43 -18.66 -20.01 5.90
CA ALA A 43 -19.10 -21.34 5.47
C ALA A 43 -17.94 -22.34 5.48
N ASP A 44 -18.23 -23.63 5.72
CA ASP A 44 -17.26 -24.69 5.48
C ASP A 44 -16.94 -24.75 3.97
N PRO A 45 -15.66 -24.67 3.54
CA PRO A 45 -15.30 -24.75 2.14
C PRO A 45 -15.83 -26.03 1.45
N ALA A 46 -15.92 -27.15 2.15
CA ALA A 46 -16.46 -28.39 1.60
C ALA A 46 -17.94 -28.24 1.20
N SER A 47 -18.73 -27.50 1.98
CA SER A 47 -20.15 -27.22 1.66
C SER A 47 -20.32 -26.30 0.44
N GLU A 48 -19.28 -25.57 0.07
CA GLU A 48 -19.24 -24.70 -1.09
C GLU A 48 -18.56 -25.35 -2.31
N GLY A 49 -18.33 -26.68 -2.28
CA GLY A 49 -17.78 -27.44 -3.40
C GLY A 49 -16.26 -27.38 -3.54
N PHE A 50 -15.56 -27.04 -2.48
CA PHE A 50 -14.11 -27.18 -2.41
C PHE A 50 -13.72 -28.56 -1.85
N THR A 51 -12.71 -29.17 -2.45
CA THR A 51 -12.15 -30.46 -2.03
C THR A 51 -10.96 -30.22 -1.11
N LEU A 52 -10.85 -30.95 0.00
CA LEU A 52 -9.70 -30.90 0.90
C LEU A 52 -8.44 -31.37 0.18
N ILE A 53 -7.38 -30.57 0.24
CA ILE A 53 -6.06 -30.89 -0.31
C ILE A 53 -5.15 -31.42 0.81
N GLY A 54 -5.12 -30.73 1.96
CA GLY A 54 -4.29 -31.11 3.09
C GLY A 54 -3.96 -29.94 4.01
N ASP A 55 -3.10 -30.19 4.99
CA ASP A 55 -2.63 -29.20 5.94
C ASP A 55 -1.17 -28.81 5.64
N VAL A 56 -0.86 -27.52 5.73
CA VAL A 56 0.50 -26.96 5.61
C VAL A 56 0.91 -26.26 6.89
N GLN A 57 2.19 -26.32 7.22
CA GLN A 57 2.76 -25.78 8.46
C GLN A 57 3.39 -24.41 8.22
N ASN A 58 3.26 -23.53 9.20
CA ASN A 58 3.89 -22.21 9.29
C ASN A 58 3.40 -21.18 8.27
N VAL A 59 3.34 -21.47 6.99
CA VAL A 59 2.98 -20.55 5.90
C VAL A 59 2.22 -21.33 4.83
N ALA A 60 1.03 -20.86 4.47
CA ALA A 60 0.37 -21.29 3.24
C ALA A 60 0.67 -20.25 2.15
N SER A 61 1.49 -20.62 1.16
CA SER A 61 1.95 -19.76 0.08
C SER A 61 1.33 -20.16 -1.25
N PHE A 62 0.92 -19.18 -2.04
CA PHE A 62 0.13 -19.36 -3.25
C PHE A 62 0.64 -18.43 -4.35
N THR A 63 0.84 -18.97 -5.54
CA THR A 63 1.28 -18.21 -6.72
C THR A 63 0.68 -18.79 -8.00
N THR A 64 0.84 -18.12 -9.11
CA THR A 64 0.61 -18.69 -10.45
C THR A 64 1.95 -19.05 -11.09
N GLN A 65 1.91 -19.85 -12.16
CA GLN A 65 3.14 -20.25 -12.89
C GLN A 65 3.97 -19.05 -13.36
N VAL A 66 3.31 -17.92 -13.64
CA VAL A 66 3.94 -16.69 -14.13
C VAL A 66 3.92 -15.57 -13.10
N GLY A 67 3.58 -15.85 -11.83
CA GLY A 67 3.39 -14.83 -10.81
C GLY A 67 4.59 -13.94 -10.56
N ALA A 68 5.81 -14.46 -10.68
CA ALA A 68 7.04 -13.71 -10.53
C ALA A 68 7.54 -13.03 -11.83
N ASP A 69 6.99 -13.39 -12.98
CA ASP A 69 7.38 -12.83 -14.28
C ASP A 69 6.92 -11.37 -14.39
N PRO A 70 7.83 -10.39 -14.55
CA PRO A 70 7.44 -8.99 -14.76
C PRO A 70 6.68 -8.76 -16.07
N ALA A 71 6.84 -9.64 -17.06
CA ALA A 71 6.13 -9.56 -18.34
C ALA A 71 4.73 -10.20 -18.30
N ALA A 72 4.38 -10.94 -17.23
CA ALA A 72 3.07 -11.57 -17.13
C ALA A 72 1.94 -10.54 -17.20
N ALA A 73 0.92 -10.85 -18.01
CA ALA A 73 -0.28 -10.04 -18.06
C ALA A 73 -0.99 -10.05 -16.71
N PRO A 74 -1.52 -8.91 -16.21
CA PRO A 74 -2.17 -8.84 -14.90
C PRO A 74 -3.31 -9.85 -14.70
N THR A 75 -3.96 -10.30 -15.77
CA THR A 75 -5.02 -11.33 -15.74
C THR A 75 -4.50 -12.75 -15.46
N GLN A 76 -3.20 -12.98 -15.58
CA GLN A 76 -2.53 -14.25 -15.31
C GLN A 76 -1.94 -14.35 -13.89
N LEU A 77 -2.05 -13.28 -13.12
CA LEU A 77 -1.54 -13.19 -11.75
C LEU A 77 -2.50 -13.83 -10.75
N ILE A 78 -2.02 -13.97 -9.51
CA ILE A 78 -2.83 -14.51 -8.42
C ILE A 78 -3.91 -13.50 -8.01
N GLY A 79 -5.17 -13.95 -7.97
CA GLY A 79 -6.31 -13.15 -7.54
C GLY A 79 -6.67 -13.44 -6.08
N LEU A 80 -6.75 -12.40 -5.27
CA LEU A 80 -7.19 -12.45 -3.87
C LEU A 80 -8.65 -11.98 -3.77
N CYS A 81 -9.52 -12.80 -3.20
CA CYS A 81 -10.90 -12.42 -2.91
C CYS A 81 -10.93 -11.53 -1.66
N GLU A 82 -11.29 -10.27 -1.83
CA GLU A 82 -11.45 -9.30 -0.75
C GLU A 82 -12.94 -9.12 -0.45
N PRO A 83 -13.43 -9.47 0.77
CA PRO A 83 -14.83 -9.28 1.11
C PRO A 83 -15.17 -7.79 1.16
N ARG A 84 -16.35 -7.43 0.68
CA ARG A 84 -16.90 -6.08 0.83
C ARG A 84 -17.56 -5.94 2.19
N VAL A 85 -17.25 -4.87 2.90
CA VAL A 85 -17.86 -4.58 4.21
C VAL A 85 -19.39 -4.50 4.08
N GLY A 86 -20.09 -5.24 4.93
CA GLY A 86 -21.56 -5.26 4.94
C GLY A 86 -22.20 -5.98 3.75
N SER A 87 -21.46 -6.84 3.03
CA SER A 87 -21.97 -7.52 1.84
C SER A 87 -21.42 -8.96 1.77
N THR A 88 -22.18 -9.84 1.10
CA THR A 88 -21.72 -11.19 0.71
C THR A 88 -20.91 -11.18 -0.60
N LYS A 89 -20.73 -10.01 -1.21
CA LYS A 89 -19.99 -9.85 -2.47
C LYS A 89 -18.51 -9.67 -2.20
N PHE A 90 -17.70 -10.05 -3.17
CA PHE A 90 -16.24 -9.90 -3.17
C PHE A 90 -15.82 -9.01 -4.33
N LYS A 91 -14.73 -8.27 -4.13
CA LYS A 91 -13.86 -7.79 -5.21
C LYS A 91 -12.66 -8.71 -5.29
N ILE A 92 -12.02 -8.79 -6.45
CA ILE A 92 -10.83 -9.62 -6.64
C ILE A 92 -9.69 -8.71 -7.07
N ARG A 93 -8.64 -8.69 -6.26
CA ARG A 93 -7.42 -7.95 -6.53
C ARG A 93 -6.31 -8.91 -6.93
N TYR A 94 -5.61 -8.59 -8.00
CA TYR A 94 -4.55 -9.43 -8.55
C TYR A 94 -3.19 -8.88 -8.13
N TYR A 95 -2.29 -9.79 -7.78
CA TYR A 95 -0.97 -9.47 -7.25
C TYR A 95 0.14 -10.19 -8.00
N ARG A 96 1.25 -9.50 -8.25
CA ARG A 96 2.50 -10.11 -8.70
C ARG A 96 3.18 -10.85 -7.56
N GLY A 97 4.00 -11.87 -7.90
CA GLY A 97 4.66 -12.70 -6.90
C GLY A 97 3.73 -13.74 -6.30
N GLU A 98 3.74 -13.86 -5.00
CA GLU A 98 2.94 -14.82 -4.24
C GLU A 98 2.13 -14.16 -3.13
N VAL A 99 1.03 -14.79 -2.73
CA VAL A 99 0.23 -14.41 -1.59
C VAL A 99 0.38 -15.47 -0.51
N ARG A 100 0.66 -15.04 0.70
CA ARG A 100 0.91 -15.91 1.86
C ARG A 100 -0.12 -15.68 2.95
N ALA A 101 -0.68 -16.76 3.49
CA ALA A 101 -1.35 -16.74 4.78
C ALA A 101 -0.31 -17.10 5.87
N VAL A 102 -0.11 -16.20 6.81
CA VAL A 102 0.89 -16.34 7.88
C VAL A 102 0.27 -15.96 9.22
N ASN A 103 0.83 -16.50 10.30
CA ASN A 103 0.51 -16.12 11.66
C ASN A 103 1.81 -15.81 12.42
N ASN A 104 1.80 -14.76 13.22
CA ASN A 104 2.89 -14.50 14.12
C ASN A 104 2.77 -15.34 15.41
N SER A 105 3.78 -15.27 16.27
CA SER A 105 3.80 -15.99 17.55
C SER A 105 2.70 -15.56 18.55
N ARG A 106 1.97 -14.46 18.25
CA ARG A 106 0.87 -13.94 19.07
C ARG A 106 -0.51 -14.38 18.58
N GLY A 107 -0.60 -15.24 17.56
CA GLY A 107 -1.86 -15.67 16.98
C GLY A 107 -2.50 -14.66 16.03
N GLU A 108 -1.74 -13.68 15.52
CA GLU A 108 -2.26 -12.69 14.58
C GLU A 108 -2.09 -13.15 13.15
N ASN A 109 -3.20 -13.52 12.51
CA ASN A 109 -3.23 -13.88 11.11
C ASN A 109 -3.03 -12.65 10.21
N ARG A 110 -2.20 -12.82 9.18
CA ARG A 110 -1.95 -11.82 8.14
C ARG A 110 -2.00 -12.47 6.75
N THR A 111 -2.54 -11.74 5.80
CA THR A 111 -2.37 -12.04 4.38
C THR A 111 -1.27 -11.13 3.84
N ILE A 112 -0.21 -11.70 3.28
CA ILE A 112 0.98 -10.98 2.82
C ILE A 112 1.15 -11.24 1.33
N ASN A 113 1.41 -10.18 0.57
CA ASN A 113 1.94 -10.30 -0.77
C ASN A 113 3.48 -10.25 -0.72
N ALA A 114 4.14 -11.24 -1.29
CA ALA A 114 5.60 -11.29 -1.43
C ALA A 114 5.95 -11.14 -2.91
N ALA A 115 6.53 -10.02 -3.26
CA ALA A 115 6.92 -9.65 -4.61
C ALA A 115 8.36 -9.12 -4.64
N SER A 116 8.99 -9.11 -5.82
CA SER A 116 10.22 -8.35 -6.02
C SER A 116 9.97 -6.85 -5.85
N MET A 117 11.02 -6.09 -5.51
CA MET A 117 10.90 -4.63 -5.32
C MET A 117 10.27 -3.96 -6.55
N GLU A 118 10.73 -4.29 -7.74
CA GLU A 118 10.23 -3.66 -8.97
C GLU A 118 8.77 -4.02 -9.24
N ASN A 119 8.35 -5.26 -8.97
CA ASN A 119 6.94 -5.68 -9.08
C ASN A 119 6.06 -5.01 -8.01
N TYR A 120 6.57 -4.78 -6.81
CA TYR A 120 5.88 -4.02 -5.77
C TYR A 120 5.66 -2.56 -6.19
N LEU A 121 6.69 -1.90 -6.74
CA LEU A 121 6.60 -0.52 -7.18
C LEU A 121 5.57 -0.29 -8.29
N ARG A 122 5.31 -1.26 -9.16
CA ARG A 122 4.25 -1.18 -10.18
C ARG A 122 2.86 -1.00 -9.58
N GLY A 123 2.64 -1.50 -8.36
CA GLY A 123 1.40 -1.30 -7.62
C GLY A 123 1.40 -0.06 -6.71
N VAL A 124 2.55 0.58 -6.49
CA VAL A 124 2.72 1.77 -5.63
C VAL A 124 2.77 3.05 -6.46
N VAL A 125 3.71 3.17 -7.40
CA VAL A 125 3.99 4.43 -8.09
C VAL A 125 2.75 5.05 -8.75
N PRO A 126 1.88 4.31 -9.46
CA PRO A 126 0.66 4.89 -10.05
C PRO A 126 -0.42 5.25 -9.02
N ARG A 127 -0.22 4.95 -7.75
CA ARG A 127 -1.09 5.33 -6.63
C ARG A 127 -0.60 6.56 -5.88
N GLU A 128 0.69 6.83 -5.96
CA GLU A 128 1.34 7.94 -5.30
C GLU A 128 1.55 9.14 -6.23
N SER A 129 1.59 8.90 -7.54
CA SER A 129 1.72 9.97 -8.55
C SER A 129 0.81 9.69 -9.75
N PRO A 130 0.13 10.72 -10.28
CA PRO A 130 -0.67 10.59 -11.49
C PRO A 130 0.17 10.09 -12.67
N ALA A 131 -0.18 8.92 -13.21
CA ALA A 131 0.61 8.27 -14.25
C ALA A 131 0.63 9.07 -15.57
N GLU A 132 -0.42 9.86 -15.84
CA GLU A 132 -0.54 10.75 -16.99
C GLU A 132 0.51 11.85 -17.02
N TRP A 133 1.18 12.15 -15.91
CA TRP A 133 2.35 13.05 -15.91
C TRP A 133 3.42 12.60 -16.88
N GLY A 134 3.51 11.28 -17.16
CA GLY A 134 4.44 10.75 -18.14
C GLY A 134 4.35 11.40 -19.54
N ALA A 135 3.14 11.81 -19.94
CA ALA A 135 2.91 12.50 -21.21
C ALA A 135 3.00 14.05 -21.09
N ALA A 136 3.00 14.59 -19.86
CA ALA A 136 2.96 16.02 -19.64
C ALA A 136 4.24 16.73 -20.15
N ALA A 137 4.10 17.98 -20.58
CA ALA A 137 5.18 18.83 -21.08
C ALA A 137 6.04 18.13 -22.16
N GLY A 138 5.40 17.46 -23.12
CA GLY A 138 6.08 16.73 -24.19
C GLY A 138 6.92 15.54 -23.73
N GLY A 139 6.54 14.92 -22.60
CA GLY A 139 7.23 13.79 -21.99
C GLY A 139 8.22 14.15 -20.87
N ALA A 140 8.45 15.44 -20.60
CA ALA A 140 9.33 15.87 -19.50
C ALA A 140 8.83 15.45 -18.12
N GLY A 141 7.51 15.25 -17.95
CA GLY A 141 6.90 14.76 -16.73
C GLY A 141 7.32 13.33 -16.33
N MET A 142 7.93 12.56 -17.26
CA MET A 142 8.57 11.28 -16.92
C MET A 142 9.65 11.42 -15.84
N ASN A 143 10.30 12.57 -15.73
CA ASN A 143 11.32 12.80 -14.69
C ASN A 143 10.69 12.80 -13.29
N ALA A 144 9.47 13.32 -13.13
CA ALA A 144 8.74 13.25 -11.87
C ALA A 144 8.39 11.79 -11.50
N LEU A 145 7.93 10.98 -12.45
CA LEU A 145 7.65 9.57 -12.22
C LEU A 145 8.93 8.76 -11.88
N ARG A 146 10.07 9.07 -12.53
CA ARG A 146 11.38 8.48 -12.17
C ARG A 146 11.80 8.86 -10.76
N ALA A 147 11.66 10.13 -10.38
CA ALA A 147 11.94 10.59 -9.02
C ALA A 147 11.06 9.87 -8.00
N GLN A 148 9.75 9.75 -8.27
CA GLN A 148 8.82 9.00 -7.42
C GLN A 148 9.20 7.52 -7.30
N ALA A 149 9.59 6.87 -8.39
CA ALA A 149 10.02 5.46 -8.37
C ALA A 149 11.28 5.27 -7.49
N VAL A 150 12.25 6.17 -7.56
CA VAL A 150 13.46 6.15 -6.72
C VAL A 150 13.11 6.42 -5.25
N ALA A 151 12.26 7.41 -4.98
CA ALA A 151 11.79 7.71 -3.62
C ALA A 151 11.02 6.52 -3.03
N ALA A 152 10.03 5.97 -3.73
CA ALA A 152 9.24 4.85 -3.25
C ALA A 152 10.09 3.60 -3.00
N ARG A 153 11.09 3.33 -3.85
CA ARG A 153 12.04 2.22 -3.69
C ARG A 153 12.91 2.39 -2.44
N SER A 154 13.43 3.60 -2.23
CA SER A 154 14.27 3.93 -1.09
C SER A 154 13.50 3.80 0.22
N TYR A 155 12.27 4.34 0.24
CA TYR A 155 11.35 4.18 1.37
C TYR A 155 11.09 2.70 1.68
N ALA A 156 10.65 1.91 0.70
CA ALA A 156 10.36 0.50 0.88
C ALA A 156 11.58 -0.32 1.30
N ALA A 157 12.78 0.02 0.82
CA ALA A 157 14.02 -0.64 1.21
C ALA A 157 14.37 -0.46 2.70
N THR A 158 13.91 0.65 3.31
CA THR A 158 14.17 0.97 4.72
C THR A 158 13.06 0.51 5.67
N GLU A 159 11.87 0.15 5.14
CA GLU A 159 10.76 -0.29 5.97
C GLU A 159 11.01 -1.66 6.61
N ASN A 160 10.64 -1.77 7.89
CA ASN A 160 10.65 -3.02 8.66
C ASN A 160 9.57 -3.00 9.76
N ARG A 161 8.34 -2.64 9.37
CA ARG A 161 7.26 -2.35 10.32
C ARG A 161 6.75 -3.59 11.06
N TYR A 162 6.75 -4.74 10.43
CA TYR A 162 6.15 -5.97 10.94
C TYR A 162 7.17 -7.08 11.24
N ALA A 163 8.33 -6.72 11.71
CA ALA A 163 9.42 -7.56 12.26
C ALA A 163 9.34 -9.06 11.86
N GLY A 164 9.81 -9.39 10.66
CA GLY A 164 9.91 -10.77 10.18
C GLY A 164 8.66 -11.34 9.50
N LEU A 165 7.50 -10.68 9.57
CA LEU A 165 6.29 -11.10 8.81
C LEU A 165 6.20 -10.35 7.48
N ALA A 166 6.20 -9.02 7.52
CA ALA A 166 6.17 -8.17 6.35
C ALA A 166 7.01 -6.92 6.58
N ARG A 167 7.57 -6.36 5.50
CA ARG A 167 8.34 -5.12 5.58
C ARG A 167 7.47 -3.89 5.74
N THR A 168 6.38 -3.84 5.00
CA THR A 168 5.53 -2.65 4.86
C THR A 168 4.05 -3.02 4.88
N CYS A 169 3.16 -2.04 4.93
CA CYS A 169 1.72 -2.18 4.77
C CYS A 169 1.29 -1.68 3.38
N ASP A 170 0.00 -1.83 3.06
CA ASP A 170 -0.62 -1.46 1.79
C ASP A 170 -1.52 -0.22 1.89
N THR A 171 -1.42 0.52 3.00
CA THR A 171 -2.24 1.69 3.32
C THR A 171 -1.42 2.99 3.33
N GLN A 172 -2.10 4.11 3.52
CA GLN A 172 -1.49 5.45 3.67
C GLN A 172 -0.52 5.56 4.85
N ASP A 173 -0.57 4.64 5.82
CA ASP A 173 0.39 4.61 6.93
C ASP A 173 1.81 4.18 6.49
N CYS A 174 1.95 3.64 5.28
CA CYS A 174 3.20 3.26 4.64
C CYS A 174 3.26 3.87 3.24
N GLN A 175 2.94 3.06 2.22
CA GLN A 175 2.76 3.46 0.83
C GLN A 175 1.51 2.76 0.31
N VAL A 176 0.64 3.48 -0.39
CA VAL A 176 -0.57 2.87 -0.95
C VAL A 176 -0.19 1.85 -2.01
N TYR A 177 -0.48 0.58 -1.72
CA TYR A 177 -0.20 -0.52 -2.62
C TYR A 177 -1.49 -1.10 -3.21
N GLY A 178 -1.67 -0.95 -4.51
CA GLY A 178 -2.90 -1.34 -5.20
C GLY A 178 -2.92 -2.75 -5.77
N GLY A 179 -1.77 -3.45 -5.83
CA GLY A 179 -1.63 -4.64 -6.69
C GLY A 179 -1.65 -4.25 -8.16
N ALA A 180 -1.86 -5.23 -9.05
CA ALA A 180 -1.74 -5.06 -10.50
C ALA A 180 -3.07 -4.81 -11.21
N LEU A 181 -4.18 -5.39 -10.72
CA LEU A 181 -5.48 -5.35 -11.37
C LEU A 181 -6.61 -5.55 -10.35
N LEU A 182 -7.75 -4.93 -10.60
CA LEU A 182 -8.96 -5.07 -9.78
C LEU A 182 -10.13 -5.54 -10.62
N ARG A 183 -10.93 -6.46 -10.08
CA ARG A 183 -12.30 -6.75 -10.53
C ARG A 183 -13.27 -6.45 -9.41
N GLU A 184 -14.32 -5.70 -9.69
CA GLU A 184 -15.36 -5.36 -8.72
C GLU A 184 -16.27 -6.57 -8.36
N SER A 185 -16.23 -7.62 -9.15
CA SER A 185 -16.80 -8.94 -8.87
C SER A 185 -16.09 -9.99 -9.73
N ILE A 186 -16.34 -11.28 -9.48
CA ILE A 186 -15.70 -12.37 -10.24
C ILE A 186 -15.92 -12.27 -11.74
N ASN A 187 -17.08 -11.74 -12.15
CA ASN A 187 -17.48 -11.60 -13.56
C ASN A 187 -17.33 -10.16 -14.10
N ALA A 188 -16.89 -9.20 -13.28
CA ALA A 188 -16.70 -7.83 -13.74
C ALA A 188 -15.50 -7.72 -14.70
N ALA A 189 -15.56 -6.75 -15.60
CA ALA A 189 -14.41 -6.36 -16.40
C ALA A 189 -13.24 -5.97 -15.49
N PRO A 190 -11.99 -6.32 -15.86
CA PRO A 190 -10.82 -5.95 -15.09
C PRO A 190 -10.49 -4.45 -15.27
N THR A 191 -10.07 -3.81 -14.19
CA THR A 191 -9.47 -2.47 -14.20
C THR A 191 -7.98 -2.60 -13.92
N ALA A 192 -7.13 -2.16 -14.83
CA ALA A 192 -5.68 -2.12 -14.61
C ALA A 192 -5.35 -1.11 -13.50
N LEU A 193 -4.44 -1.48 -12.63
CA LEU A 193 -3.92 -0.63 -11.56
C LEU A 193 -2.46 -0.24 -11.80
N GLU A 194 -1.77 -0.98 -12.65
CA GLU A 194 -0.46 -0.64 -13.21
C GLU A 194 -0.63 0.26 -14.44
N ASN A 195 0.38 1.05 -14.77
CA ASN A 195 0.35 1.97 -15.90
C ASN A 195 1.70 1.96 -16.64
N ALA A 196 1.66 2.04 -17.96
CA ALA A 196 2.84 1.95 -18.81
C ALA A 196 3.89 3.05 -18.54
N PHE A 197 3.47 4.29 -18.24
CA PHE A 197 4.41 5.37 -17.92
C PHE A 197 5.14 5.12 -16.59
N THR A 198 4.41 4.69 -15.56
CA THR A 198 5.04 4.36 -14.27
C THR A 198 5.90 3.11 -14.36
N ASP A 199 5.47 2.09 -15.14
CA ASP A 199 6.27 0.90 -15.40
C ASP A 199 7.58 1.23 -16.10
N GLN A 200 7.53 2.13 -17.09
CA GLN A 200 8.72 2.65 -17.76
C GLN A 200 9.65 3.37 -16.78
N ALA A 201 9.12 4.28 -15.96
CA ALA A 201 9.91 5.01 -14.97
C ALA A 201 10.58 4.07 -13.94
N ILE A 202 9.88 3.04 -13.49
CA ILE A 202 10.40 2.00 -12.60
C ILE A 202 11.55 1.24 -13.27
N ALA A 203 11.34 0.79 -14.53
CA ALA A 203 12.34 0.02 -15.29
C ALA A 203 13.61 0.85 -15.57
N GLU A 204 13.47 2.14 -15.96
CA GLU A 204 14.59 3.04 -16.24
C GLU A 204 15.38 3.41 -14.99
N THR A 205 14.82 3.27 -13.81
CA THR A 205 15.45 3.53 -12.50
C THR A 205 15.66 2.27 -11.67
N ALA A 206 15.61 1.08 -12.28
CA ALA A 206 15.70 -0.18 -11.57
C ALA A 206 16.96 -0.26 -10.70
N GLY A 207 16.78 -0.65 -9.43
CA GLY A 207 17.86 -0.75 -8.45
C GLY A 207 18.38 0.57 -7.90
N VAL A 208 17.97 1.74 -8.42
CA VAL A 208 18.43 3.04 -7.95
C VAL A 208 17.71 3.42 -6.65
N VAL A 209 18.47 3.75 -5.62
CA VAL A 209 17.99 4.23 -4.31
C VAL A 209 18.78 5.47 -3.87
N VAL A 210 18.17 6.29 -3.04
CA VAL A 210 18.86 7.38 -2.36
C VAL A 210 19.64 6.81 -1.18
N LEU A 211 20.90 7.19 -1.06
CA LEU A 211 21.77 6.73 0.02
C LEU A 211 21.98 7.83 1.06
N THR A 212 22.13 7.42 2.30
CA THR A 212 22.67 8.24 3.39
C THR A 212 24.17 8.49 3.15
N PRO A 213 24.81 9.47 3.83
CA PRO A 213 26.27 9.65 3.78
C PRO A 213 27.08 8.40 4.19
N LYS A 214 26.44 7.44 4.87
CA LYS A 214 27.05 6.16 5.27
C LYS A 214 26.87 5.04 4.22
N GLY A 215 26.30 5.36 3.04
CA GLY A 215 26.09 4.39 1.96
C GLY A 215 24.92 3.42 2.18
N LEU A 216 24.05 3.66 3.15
CA LEU A 216 22.84 2.86 3.39
C LEU A 216 21.64 3.50 2.69
N PRO A 217 20.62 2.74 2.27
CA PRO A 217 19.37 3.32 1.77
C PRO A 217 18.80 4.33 2.75
N SER A 218 18.30 5.44 2.24
CA SER A 218 17.71 6.52 3.03
C SER A 218 16.20 6.43 2.99
N ARG A 219 15.54 6.71 4.13
CA ARG A 219 14.08 6.83 4.18
C ARG A 219 13.67 8.13 3.51
N THR A 220 13.09 8.01 2.35
CA THR A 220 12.61 9.12 1.51
C THR A 220 11.11 9.27 1.68
N GLU A 221 10.69 10.10 2.59
CA GLU A 221 9.27 10.46 2.75
C GLU A 221 8.86 11.43 1.64
N PHE A 222 7.62 11.31 1.17
CA PHE A 222 7.05 12.16 0.13
C PHE A 222 5.60 12.53 0.46
N THR A 223 5.13 13.62 -0.10
CA THR A 223 3.78 14.17 0.13
C THR A 223 3.28 14.85 -1.14
N SER A 224 1.96 15.00 -1.27
CA SER A 224 1.33 15.71 -2.39
C SER A 224 1.56 17.23 -2.34
N SER A 225 1.85 17.78 -1.18
CA SER A 225 2.24 19.19 -0.98
C SER A 225 3.06 19.29 0.29
N ASN A 226 4.04 20.19 0.25
CA ASN A 226 4.89 20.51 1.40
C ASN A 226 4.75 21.97 1.85
N GLY A 227 3.78 22.72 1.28
CA GLY A 227 3.55 24.14 1.58
C GLY A 227 4.63 25.07 1.01
N GLY A 228 5.34 24.65 -0.02
CA GLY A 228 6.40 25.41 -0.71
C GLY A 228 7.80 25.25 -0.09
N ARG A 229 7.96 24.35 0.90
CA ARG A 229 9.24 24.06 1.52
C ARG A 229 9.23 22.69 2.17
N THR A 230 10.28 21.90 2.04
CA THR A 230 10.46 20.67 2.79
C THR A 230 10.80 20.94 4.26
N ALA A 231 10.32 20.08 5.16
CA ALA A 231 10.50 20.31 6.61
C ALA A 231 11.96 20.19 7.10
N GLY A 232 12.83 19.53 6.33
CA GLY A 232 14.15 19.17 6.81
C GLY A 232 14.15 17.84 7.60
N GLY A 233 15.29 17.54 8.23
CA GLY A 233 15.47 16.28 8.96
C GLY A 233 16.62 15.47 8.36
N THR A 234 16.35 14.24 7.88
CA THR A 234 17.37 13.41 7.19
C THR A 234 17.97 14.11 5.99
N PHE A 235 17.17 14.89 5.28
CA PHE A 235 17.59 15.77 4.20
C PHE A 235 17.48 17.23 4.64
N PRO A 236 18.35 18.15 4.12
CA PRO A 236 18.19 19.57 4.41
C PRO A 236 16.84 20.10 3.94
N ALA A 237 16.31 21.06 4.69
CA ALA A 237 15.11 21.78 4.27
C ALA A 237 15.42 22.57 2.97
N GLN A 238 14.53 22.46 1.99
CA GLN A 238 14.65 23.09 0.68
C GLN A 238 13.40 23.89 0.33
N ALA A 239 13.55 25.06 -0.28
CA ALA A 239 12.43 25.75 -0.90
C ALA A 239 11.91 24.93 -2.09
N ASP A 240 10.60 24.89 -2.24
CA ASP A 240 9.90 24.21 -3.33
C ASP A 240 8.95 25.17 -4.04
N PRO A 241 9.49 26.01 -4.96
CA PRO A 241 8.67 26.93 -5.72
C PRO A 241 7.71 26.22 -6.67
N GLY A 242 7.98 24.95 -7.01
CA GLY A 242 7.08 24.14 -7.83
C GLY A 242 5.78 23.81 -7.11
N ASP A 243 5.83 23.53 -5.81
CA ASP A 243 4.63 23.30 -4.99
C ASP A 243 3.80 24.60 -4.89
N LEU A 244 4.43 25.75 -4.63
CA LEU A 244 3.74 27.05 -4.59
C LEU A 244 3.09 27.40 -5.94
N ALA A 245 3.73 27.05 -7.05
CA ALA A 245 3.19 27.28 -8.39
C ALA A 245 1.99 26.36 -8.72
N SER A 246 1.68 25.37 -7.90
CA SER A 246 0.57 24.47 -8.11
C SER A 246 -0.80 25.03 -7.68
N ASP A 247 -0.86 26.18 -7.00
CA ASP A 247 -2.09 26.87 -6.65
C ASP A 247 -2.79 27.44 -7.92
N PRO A 248 -4.12 27.32 -8.10
CA PRO A 248 -5.09 26.67 -7.23
C PRO A 248 -5.34 25.18 -7.55
N VAL A 249 -4.54 24.56 -8.41
CA VAL A 249 -4.75 23.17 -8.87
C VAL A 249 -4.56 22.15 -7.75
N ASN A 250 -3.56 22.38 -6.88
CA ASN A 250 -3.32 21.51 -5.73
C ASN A 250 -4.14 21.96 -4.51
N SER A 251 -5.26 21.30 -4.29
CA SER A 251 -6.17 21.59 -3.15
C SER A 251 -5.55 21.29 -1.77
N LEU A 252 -4.36 20.66 -1.72
CA LEU A 252 -3.64 20.38 -0.49
C LEU A 252 -2.60 21.45 -0.14
N LEU A 253 -2.31 22.38 -1.06
CA LEU A 253 -1.38 23.49 -0.80
C LEU A 253 -1.97 24.46 0.24
N VAL A 254 -3.22 24.88 0.03
CA VAL A 254 -3.96 25.74 0.97
C VAL A 254 -5.28 25.09 1.34
N TRP A 255 -5.47 24.84 2.64
CA TRP A 255 -6.68 24.20 3.13
C TRP A 255 -7.11 24.73 4.50
N THR A 256 -8.39 24.59 4.83
CA THR A 256 -8.95 24.96 6.12
C THR A 256 -9.69 23.79 6.74
N ARG A 257 -9.49 23.58 8.03
CA ARG A 257 -10.25 22.64 8.85
C ARG A 257 -10.82 23.37 10.06
N VAL A 258 -12.08 23.13 10.35
CA VAL A 258 -12.77 23.70 11.50
C VAL A 258 -13.02 22.59 12.53
N PHE A 259 -12.58 22.82 13.75
CA PHE A 259 -12.83 21.93 14.89
C PHE A 259 -13.66 22.70 15.92
N SER A 260 -14.72 22.09 16.45
CA SER A 260 -15.44 22.67 17.59
C SER A 260 -14.61 22.54 18.88
N ALA A 261 -14.79 23.46 19.80
CA ALA A 261 -14.18 23.38 21.14
C ALA A 261 -14.51 22.03 21.82
N ALA A 262 -15.76 21.57 21.68
CA ALA A 262 -16.18 20.26 22.22
C ALA A 262 -15.40 19.09 21.62
N ALA A 263 -15.09 19.11 20.33
CA ALA A 263 -14.30 18.05 19.69
C ALA A 263 -12.84 18.04 20.20
N ILE A 264 -12.24 19.21 20.43
CA ILE A 264 -10.91 19.35 21.00
C ILE A 264 -10.89 18.85 22.45
N GLN A 265 -11.87 19.27 23.26
CA GLN A 265 -11.99 18.85 24.66
C GLN A 265 -12.22 17.33 24.80
N ALA A 266 -13.02 16.74 23.92
CA ALA A 266 -13.24 15.30 23.90
C ALA A 266 -11.96 14.51 23.55
N LYS A 267 -11.13 15.06 22.67
CA LYS A 267 -9.84 14.45 22.28
C LYS A 267 -8.77 14.62 23.38
N TYR A 268 -8.81 15.73 24.11
CA TYR A 268 -7.84 16.09 25.14
C TYR A 268 -8.57 16.45 26.45
N PRO A 269 -9.15 15.49 27.16
CA PRO A 269 -10.02 15.76 28.32
C PRO A 269 -9.29 16.46 29.47
N ALA A 270 -7.96 16.31 29.59
CA ALA A 270 -7.14 17.00 30.59
C ALA A 270 -7.11 18.54 30.40
N VAL A 271 -7.61 19.07 29.30
CA VAL A 271 -7.69 20.51 29.04
C VAL A 271 -8.86 21.17 29.81
N GLY A 272 -9.91 20.40 30.17
CA GLY A 272 -11.14 20.95 30.76
C GLY A 272 -11.88 21.83 29.74
N THR A 273 -12.28 23.04 30.13
CA THR A 273 -12.88 23.98 29.16
C THR A 273 -11.81 24.69 28.34
N LEU A 274 -11.85 24.53 27.04
CA LEU A 274 -10.89 25.12 26.10
C LEU A 274 -10.93 26.67 26.20
N THR A 275 -9.77 27.26 26.41
CA THR A 275 -9.61 28.72 26.45
C THR A 275 -8.85 29.29 25.27
N SER A 276 -7.82 28.60 24.80
CA SER A 276 -7.07 29.00 23.58
C SER A 276 -6.33 27.84 22.94
N VAL A 277 -6.03 28.01 21.66
CA VAL A 277 -5.06 27.19 20.90
C VAL A 277 -4.00 28.13 20.35
N VAL A 278 -2.74 27.88 20.66
CA VAL A 278 -1.61 28.70 20.22
C VAL A 278 -0.66 27.84 19.41
N THR A 279 -0.33 28.28 18.20
CA THR A 279 0.64 27.62 17.32
C THR A 279 1.91 28.45 17.26
N ASN A 280 3.05 27.81 17.52
CA ASN A 280 4.37 28.37 17.23
C ASN A 280 4.92 27.76 15.94
N HIS A 281 5.62 28.56 15.15
CA HIS A 281 6.19 28.21 13.88
C HIS A 281 7.72 28.16 13.97
N ASP A 282 8.38 27.50 13.01
CA ASP A 282 9.83 27.35 13.00
C ASP A 282 10.56 28.59 12.48
N GLY A 283 9.85 29.59 11.99
CA GLY A 283 10.42 30.85 11.53
C GLY A 283 11.10 30.78 10.16
N LEU A 284 10.94 29.69 9.41
CA LEU A 284 11.66 29.46 8.18
C LEU A 284 11.01 30.07 6.93
N GLY A 285 10.07 30.99 7.10
CA GLY A 285 9.49 31.83 6.04
C GLY A 285 8.14 31.33 5.52
N GLY A 286 7.69 31.96 4.42
CA GLY A 286 6.34 31.80 3.87
C GLY A 286 5.28 32.62 4.61
N ASP A 287 4.05 32.62 4.11
CA ASP A 287 2.92 33.42 4.68
C ASP A 287 2.56 33.04 6.11
N TRP A 288 2.85 31.81 6.51
CA TRP A 288 2.60 31.26 7.84
C TRP A 288 3.85 31.14 8.70
N ASN A 289 4.97 31.77 8.30
CA ASN A 289 6.25 31.78 9.01
C ASN A 289 6.80 30.35 9.31
N GLY A 290 6.66 29.45 8.35
CA GLY A 290 7.20 28.10 8.39
C GLY A 290 6.23 27.04 8.92
N TYR A 291 6.75 25.86 9.26
CA TYR A 291 5.99 24.76 9.80
C TYR A 291 5.58 25.01 11.26
N ALA A 292 4.43 24.49 11.66
CA ALA A 292 4.04 24.46 13.05
C ALA A 292 5.00 23.58 13.87
N SER A 293 5.80 24.20 14.71
CA SER A 293 6.75 23.51 15.59
C SER A 293 6.09 22.96 16.85
N THR A 294 5.11 23.71 17.40
CA THR A 294 4.31 23.28 18.54
C THR A 294 2.89 23.82 18.44
N VAL A 295 1.94 23.07 18.97
CA VAL A 295 0.57 23.51 19.19
C VAL A 295 0.26 23.35 20.68
N THR A 296 0.00 24.47 21.36
CA THR A 296 -0.39 24.49 22.78
C THR A 296 -1.89 24.67 22.90
N ILE A 297 -2.52 23.74 23.60
CA ILE A 297 -3.97 23.76 23.85
C ILE A 297 -4.15 24.10 25.33
N ASN A 298 -4.73 25.26 25.63
CA ASN A 298 -4.95 25.75 26.99
C ASN A 298 -6.43 25.59 27.39
N GLY A 299 -6.63 25.33 28.66
CA GLY A 299 -7.98 25.21 29.24
C GLY A 299 -7.97 25.45 30.77
N THR A 300 -9.11 25.16 31.40
CA THR A 300 -9.38 25.46 32.84
C THR A 300 -9.29 24.21 33.72
N ALA A 301 -8.61 23.12 33.28
CA ALA A 301 -8.44 21.94 34.15
C ALA A 301 -7.44 22.14 35.24
#